data_cb02863cf3085834aa90643b5b754d44
#
_entry.id   cb02863cf3085834aa90643b5b754d44
#
_cell.length_a   1.000
_cell.length_b   1.000
_cell.length_c   1.000
_cell.angle_alpha   90.00
_cell.angle_beta   90.00
_cell.angle_gamma   90.00
#
_symmetry.space_group_name_H-M   'P 1'
#
loop_
_entity.id
_entity.type
_entity.pdbx_description
1 polymer ?
#
loop_
_entity_poly.entity_id
_entity_poly.type
_entity_poly.pdbx_seq_one_letter_code
_entity_poly.pdbx_strand_id
1 'polypeptide(L)'
;EPYRRQRQMCIRDRPVYAMDDGYVSRVVVSPWGFGRAVYINHSSGLTTVYGHLDRFAPFIDEIVRRQQYEQEDFSIDCEFAEGEIPVAQGDIIGYSGNSGSSGGPHLHLDIRDTDTQDPMDPQEWLSPLITDDVAPEVRNLVFYTHEGVMGNTTRRMERKAVRASAGSYSIGESVPVWGDVSFGIEAYDRMTGTTNKYGVHQVDLYIDDSLFFSTYIYRYSFDETRYINSFADEGVIMRTYIAP
;
A
#
# COMPACT_ATOMS: atom_id res chain seq x y z
N GLU A 1 17.04 18.74 -13.62
CA GLU A 1 17.83 18.28 -12.44
C GLU A 1 17.09 17.15 -11.71
N PRO A 2 17.23 15.88 -12.11
CA PRO A 2 16.51 14.75 -11.50
C PRO A 2 16.91 14.53 -10.03
N TYR A 3 18.14 14.85 -9.65
CA TYR A 3 18.67 14.66 -8.30
C TYR A 3 18.02 15.56 -7.21
N ARG A 4 17.48 16.72 -7.57
CA ARG A 4 16.81 17.59 -6.60
C ARG A 4 15.44 17.07 -6.18
N ARG A 5 14.69 16.41 -7.08
CA ARG A 5 13.35 15.87 -6.76
C ARG A 5 13.43 14.62 -5.88
N GLN A 6 14.37 13.73 -6.12
CA GLN A 6 14.61 12.57 -5.24
C GLN A 6 15.08 12.98 -3.84
N ARG A 7 15.88 14.05 -3.70
CA ARG A 7 16.23 14.61 -2.39
C ARG A 7 15.03 15.21 -1.65
N GLN A 8 13.99 15.60 -2.33
CA GLN A 8 12.78 16.17 -1.69
C GLN A 8 11.87 15.10 -1.08
N MET A 9 11.91 13.87 -1.52
CA MET A 9 11.13 12.75 -0.93
C MET A 9 11.77 12.14 0.33
N CYS A 10 13.06 12.32 0.54
CA CYS A 10 13.83 11.77 1.67
C CYS A 10 14.27 12.86 2.67
N ILE A 11 13.47 13.87 2.94
CA ILE A 11 13.86 14.95 3.85
C ILE A 11 13.25 14.71 5.23
N ARG A 12 14.12 14.63 6.24
CA ARG A 12 13.76 14.78 7.65
C ARG A 12 13.22 16.19 7.90
N ASP A 13 12.48 16.36 8.97
CA ASP A 13 12.03 17.64 9.52
C ASP A 13 11.01 18.43 8.68
N ARG A 14 10.32 17.82 7.72
CA ARG A 14 9.18 18.47 7.07
C ARG A 14 7.94 18.41 7.95
N PRO A 15 7.22 19.52 8.09
CA PRO A 15 5.94 19.49 8.80
C PRO A 15 4.99 18.47 8.14
N VAL A 16 4.32 17.72 8.99
CA VAL A 16 3.26 16.79 8.63
C VAL A 16 1.96 17.38 9.14
N TYR A 17 0.97 17.44 8.26
CA TYR A 17 -0.30 18.10 8.51
C TYR A 17 -1.42 17.08 8.64
N ALA A 18 -2.41 17.34 9.49
CA ALA A 18 -3.64 16.61 9.53
C ALA A 18 -4.38 16.71 8.20
N MET A 19 -4.81 15.59 7.64
CA MET A 19 -5.51 15.56 6.34
C MET A 19 -6.91 16.12 6.40
N ASP A 20 -7.58 16.00 7.53
CA ASP A 20 -8.96 16.44 7.74
C ASP A 20 -9.17 16.78 9.21
N ASP A 21 -10.30 17.41 9.54
CA ASP A 21 -10.74 17.66 10.90
C ASP A 21 -10.94 16.34 11.65
N GLY A 22 -10.63 16.33 12.96
CA GLY A 22 -10.79 15.14 13.77
C GLY A 22 -10.19 15.28 15.16
N TYR A 23 -9.77 14.17 15.72
CA TYR A 23 -9.05 14.13 17.01
C TYR A 23 -7.95 13.07 16.98
N VAL A 24 -6.87 13.31 17.71
CA VAL A 24 -5.84 12.31 17.91
C VAL A 24 -6.41 11.19 18.77
N SER A 25 -6.63 10.02 18.15
CA SER A 25 -7.20 8.85 18.82
C SER A 25 -6.15 7.95 19.44
N ARG A 26 -4.92 7.95 18.94
CA ARG A 26 -3.83 7.14 19.47
C ARG A 26 -2.48 7.76 19.14
N VAL A 27 -1.53 7.63 20.06
CA VAL A 27 -0.13 8.00 19.84
C VAL A 27 0.78 6.84 20.27
N VAL A 28 1.73 6.49 19.42
CA VAL A 28 2.68 5.40 19.64
C VAL A 28 4.10 5.94 19.61
N VAL A 29 4.92 5.50 20.56
CA VAL A 29 6.38 5.61 20.53
C VAL A 29 6.96 4.21 20.71
N SER A 30 7.65 3.70 19.70
CA SER A 30 8.23 2.36 19.72
C SER A 30 9.58 2.35 18.99
N PRO A 31 10.55 1.53 19.37
CA PRO A 31 11.74 1.30 18.58
C PRO A 31 11.47 0.49 17.29
N TRP A 32 10.28 -0.11 17.17
CA TRP A 32 9.89 -0.98 16.07
C TRP A 32 8.64 -0.46 15.34
N GLY A 33 8.28 -1.12 14.24
CA GLY A 33 7.07 -0.79 13.46
C GLY A 33 7.11 0.65 12.95
N PHE A 34 6.04 1.40 13.19
CA PHE A 34 5.92 2.80 12.76
C PHE A 34 6.76 3.79 13.56
N GLY A 35 7.43 3.35 14.62
CA GLY A 35 8.27 4.22 15.43
C GLY A 35 7.44 5.23 16.24
N ARG A 36 7.60 6.53 15.94
CA ARG A 36 6.68 7.58 16.41
C ARG A 36 5.54 7.69 15.41
N ALA A 37 4.33 7.44 15.89
CA ALA A 37 3.13 7.49 15.07
C ALA A 37 1.99 8.23 15.76
N VAL A 38 1.18 8.92 14.95
CA VAL A 38 -0.05 9.60 15.34
C VAL A 38 -1.20 9.01 14.53
N TYR A 39 -2.30 8.69 15.21
CA TYR A 39 -3.55 8.23 14.62
C TYR A 39 -4.60 9.32 14.84
N ILE A 40 -5.30 9.70 13.80
CA ILE A 40 -6.36 10.71 13.84
C ILE A 40 -7.64 10.08 13.33
N ASN A 41 -8.67 10.07 14.18
CA ASN A 41 -10.01 9.67 13.77
C ASN A 41 -10.77 10.88 13.28
N HIS A 42 -11.43 10.71 12.13
CA HIS A 42 -12.20 11.74 11.44
C HIS A 42 -13.70 11.44 11.52
N SER A 43 -14.53 12.48 11.43
CA SER A 43 -15.99 12.34 11.42
C SER A 43 -16.52 11.56 10.20
N SER A 44 -15.69 11.39 9.17
CA SER A 44 -16.00 10.57 7.99
C SER A 44 -15.98 9.05 8.23
N GLY A 45 -15.62 8.59 9.44
CA GLY A 45 -15.43 7.17 9.74
C GLY A 45 -14.08 6.63 9.27
N LEU A 46 -13.14 7.51 8.94
CA LEU A 46 -11.79 7.18 8.56
C LEU A 46 -10.79 7.50 9.67
N THR A 47 -9.73 6.73 9.72
CA THR A 47 -8.55 6.98 10.56
C THR A 47 -7.34 7.20 9.67
N THR A 48 -6.64 8.31 9.85
CA THR A 48 -5.33 8.52 9.21
C THR A 48 -4.20 8.23 10.17
N VAL A 49 -3.20 7.49 9.70
CA VAL A 49 -2.02 7.08 10.47
C VAL A 49 -0.77 7.70 9.87
N TYR A 50 -0.02 8.41 10.68
CA TYR A 50 1.22 9.09 10.28
C TYR A 50 2.39 8.46 11.02
N GLY A 51 3.19 7.69 10.32
CA GLY A 51 4.31 6.91 10.89
C GLY A 51 5.69 7.46 10.57
N HIS A 52 6.69 6.88 11.23
CA HIS A 52 8.12 7.18 11.11
C HIS A 52 8.51 8.62 11.41
N LEU A 53 7.71 9.30 12.25
CA LEU A 53 7.94 10.70 12.59
C LEU A 53 9.29 10.88 13.33
N ASP A 54 9.96 12.00 13.08
CA ASP A 54 11.15 12.43 13.82
C ASP A 54 10.77 12.96 15.20
N ARG A 55 9.75 13.81 15.24
CA ARG A 55 9.18 14.39 16.45
C ARG A 55 7.71 14.71 16.25
N PHE A 56 6.99 14.80 17.34
CA PHE A 56 5.60 15.26 17.36
C PHE A 56 5.51 16.80 17.33
N ALA A 57 4.33 17.32 17.04
CA ALA A 57 4.02 18.71 17.30
C ALA A 57 4.05 19.00 18.81
N PRO A 58 4.34 20.25 19.27
CA PRO A 58 4.56 20.53 20.68
C PRO A 58 3.41 20.08 21.60
N PHE A 59 2.16 20.24 21.19
CA PHE A 59 0.99 19.86 22.01
C PHE A 59 0.86 18.34 22.17
N ILE A 60 1.23 17.55 21.16
CA ILE A 60 1.28 16.08 21.25
C ILE A 60 2.51 15.63 22.04
N ASP A 61 3.67 16.27 21.83
CA ASP A 61 4.93 15.94 22.51
C ASP A 61 4.83 16.11 24.03
N GLU A 62 4.10 17.14 24.49
CA GLU A 62 3.84 17.37 25.91
C GLU A 62 3.05 16.21 26.54
N ILE A 63 2.02 15.71 25.85
CA ILE A 63 1.22 14.58 26.29
C ILE A 63 2.07 13.32 26.32
N VAL A 64 2.84 13.06 25.26
CA VAL A 64 3.75 11.91 25.14
C VAL A 64 4.75 11.89 26.30
N ARG A 65 5.41 13.01 26.60
CA ARG A 65 6.37 13.09 27.71
C ARG A 65 5.71 12.81 29.05
N ARG A 66 4.54 13.39 29.29
CA ARG A 66 3.79 13.11 30.51
C ARG A 66 3.49 11.62 30.66
N GLN A 67 3.01 10.96 29.62
CA GLN A 67 2.74 9.53 29.62
C GLN A 67 4.01 8.68 29.84
N GLN A 68 5.12 9.05 29.21
CA GLN A 68 6.39 8.38 29.41
C GLN A 68 6.89 8.47 30.87
N TYR A 69 6.75 9.64 31.51
CA TYR A 69 7.12 9.81 32.91
C TYR A 69 6.17 9.07 33.86
N GLU A 70 4.85 9.09 33.59
CA GLU A 70 3.86 8.36 34.39
C GLU A 70 4.03 6.83 34.31
N GLN A 71 4.42 6.32 33.17
CA GLN A 71 4.64 4.88 32.93
C GLN A 71 6.07 4.44 33.23
N GLU A 72 6.98 5.37 33.48
CA GLU A 72 8.43 5.12 33.62
C GLU A 72 9.02 4.32 32.45
N ASP A 73 8.44 4.47 31.23
CA ASP A 73 8.86 3.80 30.01
C ASP A 73 9.01 4.80 28.86
N PHE A 74 10.04 4.61 28.06
CA PHE A 74 10.23 5.39 26.85
C PHE A 74 9.23 5.01 25.74
N SER A 75 8.87 3.73 25.67
CA SER A 75 7.89 3.20 24.72
C SER A 75 6.48 3.36 25.30
N ILE A 76 5.60 3.98 24.53
CA ILE A 76 4.21 4.17 24.92
C ILE A 76 3.26 3.81 23.79
N ASP A 77 2.06 3.43 24.15
CA ASP A 77 0.92 3.23 23.27
C ASP A 77 -0.32 3.73 24.01
N CYS A 78 -0.75 4.95 23.68
CA CYS A 78 -1.79 5.66 24.40
C CYS A 78 -2.97 5.95 23.48
N GLU A 79 -4.16 5.59 23.93
CA GLU A 79 -5.43 5.90 23.29
C GLU A 79 -6.10 7.09 23.98
N PHE A 80 -6.83 7.89 23.20
CA PHE A 80 -7.51 9.11 23.64
C PHE A 80 -8.96 9.09 23.19
N ALA A 81 -9.84 9.64 24.03
CA ALA A 81 -11.25 9.75 23.72
C ALA A 81 -11.54 10.87 22.72
N GLU A 82 -12.69 10.77 22.07
CA GLU A 82 -13.19 11.82 21.17
C GLU A 82 -13.25 13.16 21.88
N GLY A 83 -12.72 14.21 21.23
CA GLY A 83 -12.67 15.58 21.74
C GLY A 83 -11.58 15.85 22.77
N GLU A 84 -10.77 14.88 23.20
CA GLU A 84 -9.67 15.07 24.16
C GLU A 84 -8.51 15.83 23.54
N ILE A 85 -8.15 15.51 22.29
CA ILE A 85 -7.08 16.16 21.53
C ILE A 85 -7.61 16.51 20.13
N PRO A 86 -8.41 17.58 20.00
CA PRO A 86 -8.96 17.96 18.70
C PRO A 86 -7.87 18.51 17.79
N VAL A 87 -8.01 18.24 16.49
CA VAL A 87 -7.16 18.77 15.43
C VAL A 87 -8.02 19.24 14.27
N ALA A 88 -7.59 20.31 13.62
CA ALA A 88 -8.21 20.82 12.41
C ALA A 88 -7.38 20.39 11.18
N GLN A 89 -8.04 20.31 10.04
CA GLN A 89 -7.36 20.09 8.76
C GLN A 89 -6.25 21.13 8.57
N GLY A 90 -5.04 20.66 8.28
CA GLY A 90 -3.86 21.51 8.09
C GLY A 90 -3.09 21.83 9.36
N ASP A 91 -3.52 21.39 10.55
CA ASP A 91 -2.73 21.50 11.76
C ASP A 91 -1.45 20.66 11.64
N ILE A 92 -0.33 21.22 12.11
CA ILE A 92 0.92 20.47 12.19
C ILE A 92 0.82 19.46 13.34
N ILE A 93 0.90 18.16 13.02
CA ILE A 93 0.84 17.07 13.99
C ILE A 93 2.21 16.49 14.33
N GLY A 94 3.20 16.74 13.49
CA GLY A 94 4.56 16.24 13.67
C GLY A 94 5.46 16.63 12.52
N TYR A 95 6.61 15.97 12.47
CA TYR A 95 7.62 16.20 11.43
C TYR A 95 8.11 14.85 10.90
N SER A 96 8.28 14.77 9.58
CA SER A 96 8.72 13.54 8.93
C SER A 96 10.12 13.12 9.37
N GLY A 97 10.35 11.82 9.49
CA GLY A 97 11.59 11.27 10.02
C GLY A 97 11.94 9.88 9.52
N ASN A 98 12.54 9.10 10.41
CA ASN A 98 13.01 7.74 10.13
C ASN A 98 12.98 6.89 11.41
N SER A 99 12.00 7.09 12.29
CA SER A 99 11.88 6.30 13.51
C SER A 99 11.27 4.92 13.26
N GLY A 100 11.49 3.98 14.17
CA GLY A 100 10.98 2.61 14.03
C GLY A 100 11.69 1.78 12.96
N SER A 101 10.97 0.83 12.40
CA SER A 101 11.47 -0.09 11.38
C SER A 101 11.41 0.54 9.98
N SER A 102 12.28 1.50 9.70
CA SER A 102 12.30 2.24 8.45
C SER A 102 13.66 2.16 7.77
N GLY A 103 13.68 1.91 6.46
CA GLY A 103 14.89 1.84 5.63
C GLY A 103 15.48 3.19 5.20
N GLY A 104 14.80 4.30 5.48
CA GLY A 104 15.22 5.66 5.13
C GLY A 104 14.15 6.69 5.43
N PRO A 105 14.51 8.00 5.51
CA PRO A 105 13.56 9.05 5.89
C PRO A 105 12.38 9.14 4.91
N HIS A 106 11.17 8.98 5.42
CA HIS A 106 9.92 9.16 4.69
C HIS A 106 8.76 9.38 5.67
N LEU A 107 7.64 9.85 5.16
CA LEU A 107 6.37 9.80 5.84
C LEU A 107 5.65 8.51 5.44
N HIS A 108 5.27 7.71 6.42
CA HIS A 108 4.30 6.63 6.22
C HIS A 108 2.90 7.20 6.47
N LEU A 109 2.00 7.05 5.52
CA LEU A 109 0.61 7.47 5.63
C LEU A 109 -0.29 6.29 5.27
N ASP A 110 -1.13 5.87 6.24
CA ASP A 110 -2.26 4.97 5.99
C ASP A 110 -3.57 5.74 6.09
N ILE A 111 -4.55 5.34 5.30
CA ILE A 111 -5.96 5.66 5.48
C ILE A 111 -6.66 4.35 5.84
N ARG A 112 -7.39 4.34 6.93
CA ARG A 112 -8.04 3.14 7.47
C ARG A 112 -9.50 3.40 7.77
N ASP A 113 -10.29 2.35 7.70
CA ASP A 113 -11.62 2.35 8.30
C ASP A 113 -11.49 2.44 9.83
N THR A 114 -12.24 3.34 10.47
CA THR A 114 -12.09 3.58 11.91
C THR A 114 -12.52 2.39 12.76
N ASP A 115 -13.57 1.66 12.36
CA ASP A 115 -14.14 0.57 13.14
C ASP A 115 -13.31 -0.70 13.07
N THR A 116 -12.81 -1.03 11.87
CA THR A 116 -12.09 -2.28 11.62
C THR A 116 -10.57 -2.11 11.61
N GLN A 117 -10.08 -0.89 11.45
CA GLN A 117 -8.67 -0.54 11.26
C GLN A 117 -8.04 -1.15 9.99
N ASP A 118 -8.85 -1.61 9.05
CA ASP A 118 -8.37 -2.13 7.78
C ASP A 118 -7.80 -1.00 6.92
N PRO A 119 -6.60 -1.16 6.36
CA PRO A 119 -6.06 -0.23 5.39
C PRO A 119 -6.91 -0.17 4.13
N MET A 120 -7.11 1.05 3.64
CA MET A 120 -7.84 1.37 2.43
C MET A 120 -6.90 1.95 1.38
N ASP A 121 -7.27 1.87 0.11
CA ASP A 121 -6.47 2.46 -0.96
C ASP A 121 -6.48 3.99 -0.86
N PRO A 122 -5.35 4.62 -0.57
CA PRO A 122 -5.28 6.07 -0.42
C PRO A 122 -5.55 6.82 -1.73
N GLN A 123 -5.51 6.17 -2.88
CA GLN A 123 -5.79 6.80 -4.18
C GLN A 123 -7.21 7.32 -4.28
N GLU A 124 -8.16 6.73 -3.56
CA GLU A 124 -9.55 7.23 -3.54
C GLU A 124 -9.65 8.69 -3.07
N TRP A 125 -8.76 9.12 -2.18
CA TRP A 125 -8.72 10.48 -1.64
C TRP A 125 -7.60 11.34 -2.22
N LEU A 126 -6.48 10.72 -2.60
CA LEU A 126 -5.28 11.44 -3.04
C LEU A 126 -5.19 11.58 -4.56
N SER A 127 -5.98 10.83 -5.35
CA SER A 127 -5.93 10.86 -6.82
C SER A 127 -6.09 12.28 -7.41
N PRO A 128 -6.90 13.20 -6.86
CA PRO A 128 -6.94 14.57 -7.37
C PRO A 128 -5.63 15.36 -7.20
N LEU A 129 -4.77 14.91 -6.29
CA LEU A 129 -3.48 15.54 -5.95
C LEU A 129 -2.30 14.85 -6.64
N ILE A 130 -2.52 13.68 -7.22
CA ILE A 130 -1.49 12.84 -7.83
C ILE A 130 -1.73 12.83 -9.34
N THR A 131 -0.73 13.27 -10.10
CA THR A 131 -0.75 13.12 -11.56
C THR A 131 -0.04 11.83 -11.91
N ASP A 132 -0.77 10.90 -12.52
CA ASP A 132 -0.22 9.66 -13.06
C ASP A 132 -0.76 9.39 -14.46
N ASP A 133 0.16 9.46 -15.43
CA ASP A 133 -0.12 9.21 -16.85
C ASP A 133 0.63 7.97 -17.37
N VAL A 134 1.18 7.17 -16.45
CA VAL A 134 1.99 6.00 -16.81
C VAL A 134 1.11 4.76 -16.79
N ALA A 135 0.95 4.12 -17.95
CA ALA A 135 0.24 2.86 -18.02
C ALA A 135 1.08 1.71 -17.43
N PRO A 136 0.43 0.71 -16.79
CA PRO A 136 1.11 -0.47 -16.27
C PRO A 136 1.98 -1.18 -17.30
N GLU A 137 3.10 -1.73 -16.85
CA GLU A 137 4.01 -2.52 -17.67
C GLU A 137 3.74 -4.01 -17.46
N VAL A 138 3.38 -4.72 -18.53
CA VAL A 138 3.22 -6.18 -18.53
C VAL A 138 4.50 -6.82 -19.06
N ARG A 139 5.04 -7.79 -18.32
CA ARG A 139 6.27 -8.50 -18.68
C ARG A 139 6.01 -9.87 -19.26
N ASN A 140 5.22 -10.65 -18.54
CA ASN A 140 4.95 -12.03 -18.91
C ASN A 140 3.49 -12.37 -18.67
N LEU A 141 2.97 -13.30 -19.50
CA LEU A 141 1.77 -14.06 -19.23
C LEU A 141 2.18 -15.49 -18.83
N VAL A 142 1.50 -16.04 -17.85
CA VAL A 142 1.77 -17.38 -17.33
C VAL A 142 0.51 -18.21 -17.47
N PHE A 143 0.68 -19.43 -17.95
CA PHE A 143 -0.39 -20.41 -18.12
C PHE A 143 -0.09 -21.60 -17.22
N TYR A 144 -1.06 -22.01 -16.44
CA TYR A 144 -1.00 -23.23 -15.63
C TYR A 144 -2.01 -24.22 -16.16
N THR A 145 -1.53 -25.36 -16.61
CA THR A 145 -2.39 -26.47 -17.05
C THR A 145 -2.41 -27.54 -15.99
N HIS A 146 -3.59 -28.00 -15.64
CA HIS A 146 -3.81 -29.06 -14.68
C HIS A 146 -4.05 -30.36 -15.45
N GLU A 147 -3.08 -31.27 -15.44
CA GLU A 147 -3.20 -32.58 -16.16
C GLU A 147 -3.97 -33.59 -15.30
N GLY A 148 -5.22 -33.83 -15.70
CA GLY A 148 -5.99 -35.04 -15.34
C GLY A 148 -6.49 -35.11 -13.88
N VAL A 149 -7.59 -35.82 -13.70
CA VAL A 149 -8.31 -36.01 -12.42
C VAL A 149 -7.46 -36.71 -11.33
N MET A 150 -6.35 -37.34 -11.69
CA MET A 150 -5.46 -38.08 -10.79
C MET A 150 -4.00 -37.62 -10.80
N GLY A 151 -3.63 -36.65 -11.61
CA GLY A 151 -2.27 -36.14 -11.67
C GLY A 151 -2.18 -34.75 -11.08
N ASN A 152 -1.61 -34.59 -9.89
CA ASN A 152 -1.31 -33.32 -9.27
C ASN A 152 -0.16 -32.54 -9.94
N THR A 153 0.11 -32.77 -11.20
CA THR A 153 1.16 -32.09 -11.96
C THR A 153 0.59 -30.87 -12.66
N THR A 154 0.79 -29.70 -12.05
CA THR A 154 0.56 -28.44 -12.72
C THR A 154 1.77 -28.13 -13.60
N ARG A 155 1.55 -27.96 -14.90
CA ARG A 155 2.58 -27.48 -15.82
C ARG A 155 2.48 -25.98 -15.97
N ARG A 156 3.57 -25.28 -15.66
CA ARG A 156 3.71 -23.83 -15.80
C ARG A 156 4.38 -23.49 -17.13
N MET A 157 3.75 -22.64 -17.91
CA MET A 157 4.30 -22.09 -19.15
C MET A 157 4.32 -20.57 -19.10
N GLU A 158 5.45 -19.97 -19.37
CA GLU A 158 5.61 -18.51 -19.38
C GLU A 158 5.81 -18.00 -20.81
N ARG A 159 5.18 -16.89 -21.14
CA ARG A 159 5.30 -16.21 -22.43
C ARG A 159 5.58 -14.74 -22.19
N LYS A 160 6.65 -14.25 -22.81
CA LYS A 160 7.03 -12.85 -22.75
C LYS A 160 5.96 -11.99 -23.43
N ALA A 161 5.50 -10.98 -22.73
CA ALA A 161 4.64 -9.96 -23.31
C ALA A 161 5.45 -8.99 -24.17
N VAL A 162 4.99 -8.76 -25.38
CA VAL A 162 5.58 -7.81 -26.34
C VAL A 162 4.65 -6.62 -26.46
N ARG A 163 5.18 -5.43 -26.25
CA ARG A 163 4.40 -4.20 -26.39
C ARG A 163 3.99 -3.99 -27.85
N ALA A 164 2.70 -3.95 -28.10
CA ALA A 164 2.10 -3.72 -29.41
C ALA A 164 1.84 -2.22 -29.67
N SER A 165 1.36 -1.50 -28.64
CA SER A 165 1.15 -0.05 -28.67
C SER A 165 1.23 0.53 -27.25
N ALA A 166 0.94 1.82 -27.07
CA ALA A 166 0.88 2.41 -25.72
C ALA A 166 -0.20 1.71 -24.88
N GLY A 167 0.22 1.08 -23.74
CA GLY A 167 -0.67 0.36 -22.84
C GLY A 167 -1.19 -0.99 -23.36
N SER A 168 -0.78 -1.45 -24.55
CA SER A 168 -1.22 -2.73 -25.13
C SER A 168 -0.05 -3.67 -25.32
N TYR A 169 -0.28 -4.95 -24.95
CA TYR A 169 0.71 -6.03 -25.04
C TYR A 169 0.10 -7.26 -25.67
N SER A 170 0.91 -8.08 -26.30
CA SER A 170 0.51 -9.39 -26.85
C SER A 170 1.64 -10.40 -26.62
N ILE A 171 1.34 -11.68 -26.73
CA ILE A 171 2.34 -12.76 -26.68
C ILE A 171 2.81 -13.20 -28.08
N GLY A 172 2.27 -12.58 -29.13
CA GLY A 172 2.72 -12.76 -30.52
C GLY A 172 2.38 -14.08 -31.17
N GLU A 173 2.08 -15.12 -30.41
CA GLU A 173 1.77 -16.47 -30.92
C GLU A 173 0.67 -17.13 -30.11
N SER A 174 -0.06 -18.05 -30.74
CA SER A 174 -1.09 -18.84 -30.05
C SER A 174 -0.45 -19.86 -29.11
N VAL A 175 -1.01 -20.00 -27.91
CA VAL A 175 -0.60 -21.02 -26.95
C VAL A 175 -1.69 -22.09 -26.93
N PRO A 176 -1.41 -23.30 -27.42
CA PRO A 176 -2.39 -24.40 -27.37
C PRO A 176 -2.52 -24.89 -25.91
N VAL A 177 -3.72 -24.84 -25.39
CA VAL A 177 -4.06 -25.29 -24.04
C VAL A 177 -5.29 -26.19 -24.12
N TRP A 178 -5.41 -27.13 -23.18
CA TRP A 178 -6.59 -27.99 -23.05
C TRP A 178 -6.82 -28.37 -21.58
N GLY A 179 -8.06 -28.70 -21.26
CA GLY A 179 -8.46 -29.02 -19.89
C GLY A 179 -8.59 -27.75 -19.03
N ASP A 180 -8.36 -27.92 -17.73
CA ASP A 180 -8.41 -26.80 -16.79
C ASP A 180 -7.15 -25.94 -16.92
N VAL A 181 -7.34 -24.65 -17.12
CA VAL A 181 -6.25 -23.69 -17.31
C VAL A 181 -6.45 -22.52 -16.37
N SER A 182 -5.39 -22.14 -15.66
CA SER A 182 -5.31 -20.90 -14.90
C SER A 182 -4.32 -19.95 -15.55
N PHE A 183 -4.56 -18.65 -15.35
CA PHE A 183 -3.76 -17.59 -15.94
C PHE A 183 -3.06 -16.78 -14.85
N GLY A 184 -1.84 -16.35 -15.14
CA GLY A 184 -1.09 -15.42 -14.34
C GLY A 184 -0.54 -14.28 -15.21
N ILE A 185 -0.32 -13.15 -14.60
CA ILE A 185 0.27 -11.98 -15.22
C ILE A 185 1.42 -11.45 -14.35
N GLU A 186 2.59 -11.25 -14.96
CA GLU A 186 3.66 -10.46 -14.36
C GLU A 186 3.53 -9.01 -14.84
N ALA A 187 3.04 -8.16 -13.95
CA ALA A 187 2.83 -6.76 -14.24
C ALA A 187 3.23 -5.90 -13.03
N TYR A 188 3.61 -4.66 -13.30
CA TYR A 188 3.82 -3.64 -12.29
C TYR A 188 3.47 -2.27 -12.86
N ASP A 189 3.17 -1.37 -11.97
CA ASP A 189 2.88 0.01 -12.30
C ASP A 189 4.00 0.95 -11.86
N ARG A 190 3.97 2.18 -12.38
CA ARG A 190 4.87 3.27 -12.01
C ARG A 190 4.08 4.56 -12.03
N MET A 191 4.36 5.42 -11.07
CA MET A 191 3.78 6.76 -11.08
C MET A 191 4.65 7.75 -11.84
N THR A 192 4.03 8.73 -12.47
CA THR A 192 4.71 9.84 -13.16
C THR A 192 5.75 10.50 -12.26
N GLY A 193 6.99 10.57 -12.74
CA GLY A 193 8.11 11.21 -12.05
C GLY A 193 8.77 10.39 -10.94
N THR A 194 8.41 9.10 -10.78
CA THR A 194 9.06 8.17 -9.85
C THR A 194 9.70 6.99 -10.58
N THR A 195 10.63 6.31 -9.92
CA THR A 195 11.23 5.06 -10.43
C THR A 195 10.75 3.84 -9.67
N ASN A 196 9.91 4.04 -8.65
CA ASN A 196 9.37 2.97 -7.84
C ASN A 196 8.43 2.09 -8.69
N LYS A 197 8.35 0.82 -8.31
CA LYS A 197 7.38 -0.13 -8.85
C LYS A 197 6.28 -0.33 -7.82
N TYR A 198 5.07 -0.30 -8.31
CA TYR A 198 3.86 -0.53 -7.53
C TYR A 198 3.13 -1.77 -8.03
N GLY A 199 2.26 -2.35 -7.22
CA GLY A 199 1.30 -3.34 -7.65
C GLY A 199 0.31 -2.73 -8.66
N VAL A 200 -0.29 -3.58 -9.46
CA VAL A 200 -1.38 -3.18 -10.36
C VAL A 200 -2.66 -3.08 -9.54
N HIS A 201 -3.39 -1.99 -9.69
CA HIS A 201 -4.58 -1.65 -8.92
C HIS A 201 -5.77 -2.60 -9.21
N GLN A 202 -5.97 -2.94 -10.48
CA GLN A 202 -7.05 -3.83 -10.92
C GLN A 202 -6.54 -4.77 -12.00
N VAL A 203 -7.04 -6.01 -11.98
CA VAL A 203 -6.82 -6.99 -13.04
C VAL A 203 -8.16 -7.63 -13.43
N ASP A 204 -8.51 -7.50 -14.70
CA ASP A 204 -9.68 -8.12 -15.29
C ASP A 204 -9.27 -9.16 -16.34
N LEU A 205 -9.87 -10.32 -16.27
CA LEU A 205 -9.72 -11.37 -17.27
C LEU A 205 -11.00 -11.47 -18.10
N TYR A 206 -10.84 -11.30 -19.39
CA TYR A 206 -11.90 -11.53 -20.37
C TYR A 206 -11.61 -12.78 -21.19
N ILE A 207 -12.62 -13.60 -21.39
CA ILE A 207 -12.60 -14.77 -22.28
C ILE A 207 -13.74 -14.57 -23.28
N ASP A 208 -13.42 -14.61 -24.57
CA ASP A 208 -14.39 -14.37 -25.68
C ASP A 208 -15.22 -13.09 -25.43
N ASP A 209 -14.53 -11.99 -25.12
CA ASP A 209 -15.12 -10.66 -24.85
C ASP A 209 -16.04 -10.60 -23.61
N SER A 210 -16.16 -11.68 -22.84
CA SER A 210 -16.93 -11.73 -21.61
C SER A 210 -16.01 -11.63 -20.38
N LEU A 211 -16.35 -10.75 -19.43
CA LEU A 211 -15.64 -10.63 -18.17
C LEU A 211 -15.80 -11.94 -17.38
N PHE A 212 -14.71 -12.67 -17.19
CA PHE A 212 -14.67 -13.93 -16.47
C PHE A 212 -14.22 -13.76 -15.03
N PHE A 213 -13.24 -12.87 -14.79
CA PHE A 213 -12.69 -12.61 -13.47
C PHE A 213 -12.28 -11.16 -13.36
N SER A 214 -12.49 -10.57 -12.17
CA SER A 214 -12.03 -9.22 -11.81
C SER A 214 -11.49 -9.23 -10.41
N THR A 215 -10.35 -8.60 -10.20
CA THR A 215 -9.81 -8.31 -8.86
C THR A 215 -9.47 -6.84 -8.75
N TYR A 216 -9.92 -6.25 -7.67
CA TYR A 216 -9.70 -4.86 -7.30
C TYR A 216 -9.48 -4.80 -5.79
N ILE A 217 -8.30 -4.33 -5.38
CA ILE A 217 -7.94 -4.27 -3.97
C ILE A 217 -8.05 -2.82 -3.51
N TYR A 218 -9.19 -2.46 -2.95
CA TYR A 218 -9.42 -1.14 -2.35
C TYR A 218 -9.30 -1.14 -0.82
N ARG A 219 -9.37 -2.32 -0.21
CA ARG A 219 -9.29 -2.55 1.24
C ARG A 219 -8.83 -3.97 1.50
N TYR A 220 -8.09 -4.19 2.57
CA TYR A 220 -7.74 -5.54 3.02
C TYR A 220 -7.65 -5.57 4.56
N SER A 221 -7.93 -6.74 5.15
CA SER A 221 -7.71 -6.98 6.57
C SER A 221 -6.29 -7.45 6.82
N PHE A 222 -5.67 -7.00 7.91
CA PHE A 222 -4.36 -7.49 8.32
C PHE A 222 -4.36 -9.00 8.58
N ASP A 223 -5.48 -9.57 9.04
CA ASP A 223 -5.64 -11.00 9.27
C ASP A 223 -5.66 -11.80 7.97
N GLU A 224 -6.00 -11.16 6.86
CA GLU A 224 -6.08 -11.76 5.53
C GLU A 224 -4.78 -11.64 4.72
N THR A 225 -3.80 -10.87 5.19
CA THR A 225 -2.53 -10.66 4.45
C THR A 225 -1.81 -11.95 4.10
N ARG A 226 -1.95 -13.00 4.90
CA ARG A 226 -1.41 -14.35 4.60
C ARG A 226 -2.02 -14.99 3.36
N TYR A 227 -3.23 -14.59 2.96
CA TYR A 227 -3.93 -15.15 1.80
C TYR A 227 -3.41 -14.59 0.47
N ILE A 228 -2.51 -13.60 0.50
CA ILE A 228 -1.86 -13.08 -0.71
C ILE A 228 -1.17 -14.20 -1.51
N ASN A 229 -0.74 -15.28 -0.84
CA ASN A 229 -0.16 -16.45 -1.50
C ASN A 229 -1.18 -17.20 -2.38
N SER A 230 -2.48 -16.97 -2.21
CA SER A 230 -3.52 -17.50 -3.10
C SER A 230 -3.63 -16.71 -4.42
N PHE A 231 -3.07 -15.49 -4.45
CA PHE A 231 -3.06 -14.60 -5.60
C PHE A 231 -1.68 -14.48 -6.26
N ALA A 232 -0.61 -14.85 -5.53
CA ALA A 232 0.75 -14.73 -6.00
C ALA A 232 1.37 -16.13 -6.21
N ASP A 233 2.14 -16.28 -7.28
CA ASP A 233 2.88 -17.53 -7.57
C ASP A 233 3.99 -17.73 -6.53
N GLU A 234 3.97 -18.86 -5.81
CA GLU A 234 4.86 -19.17 -4.68
C GLU A 234 6.37 -19.13 -5.00
N GLY A 235 6.77 -19.20 -6.20
CA GLY A 235 8.19 -19.07 -6.58
C GLY A 235 8.61 -17.65 -6.94
N VAL A 236 7.67 -16.68 -7.01
CA VAL A 236 7.87 -15.40 -7.72
C VAL A 236 7.12 -14.26 -7.03
N ILE A 237 6.86 -14.37 -5.73
CA ILE A 237 6.05 -13.42 -4.92
C ILE A 237 6.40 -11.94 -5.16
N MET A 238 7.62 -11.63 -5.59
CA MET A 238 8.02 -10.28 -5.96
C MET A 238 7.80 -9.94 -7.45
N ARG A 239 7.28 -10.88 -8.28
CA ARG A 239 7.29 -10.73 -9.73
C ARG A 239 5.99 -11.06 -10.44
N THR A 240 5.11 -11.84 -9.84
CA THR A 240 3.94 -12.38 -10.55
C THR A 240 2.69 -12.27 -9.68
N TYR A 241 1.67 -11.63 -10.20
CA TYR A 241 0.32 -11.68 -9.64
C TYR A 241 -0.48 -12.69 -10.44
N ILE A 242 -1.12 -13.64 -9.76
CA ILE A 242 -1.98 -14.64 -10.36
C ILE A 242 -3.42 -14.19 -10.17
N ALA A 243 -4.18 -14.19 -11.23
CA ALA A 243 -5.64 -14.21 -11.14
C ALA A 243 -6.06 -15.67 -10.89
N PRO A 244 -6.86 -15.97 -9.87
CA PRO A 244 -7.41 -17.29 -9.61
C PRO A 244 -8.38 -17.73 -10.69
#